data_08455d1716c4f5ea7e7f47089ae270c5
#
_entry.id   08455d1716c4f5ea7e7f47089ae270c5
#
_cell.length_a   1.000
_cell.length_b   1.000
_cell.length_c   1.000
_cell.angle_alpha   90.00
_cell.angle_beta   90.00
_cell.angle_gamma   90.00
#
_symmetry.space_group_name_H-M   'P 1'
#
loop_
_entity.id
_entity.type
_entity.pdbx_description
1 polymer ?
#
loop_
_entity_poly.entity_id
_entity_poly.type
_entity_poly.pdbx_seq_one_letter_code
_entity_poly.pdbx_strand_id
1 'polypeptide(L)'
;HNKGNYIISLGRLCQWLAEKAEDLGVNLFPGFAASEVLFDDNNTVVGVATSDMGVGADGKKKDSFQAGYELRGKYTIFAEGCRGNLGEELIKHFSLRADADPQHYGIGLKEVWEIDPMLHEEGLVVHTTGWPLDTHTEGGGFLYHAANNQIFLGLIIALNYKNPSLSPFDEFQRWKHHPKIAKYLVKGKRISYGARAVNKGGLQSLPKLSFPGGALIGCDAGFLNGAKIKGAHTALKSGTLVAESIFENLSKETVESSDLVGYENKYKSSWLYDELYQSRNFGPALNKFGTLIGGAFAFIDQNIMQGKFPFTWHNSVPDHESLRLKKDIKAIEYPKPDGKISFDRLSSVFLSSTNHEEDQPSHLKLKDDEIPIKYNLPMFDEPAQRYCPAGVYEVLIENDTPKFQINAQNCVHCKTCLLYTSPSPRDSDS
;
A
#
# COMPACT_ATOMS: atom_id res chain seq x y z
N HIS A 1 -17.85 4.49 13.64
CA HIS A 1 -18.90 3.55 14.05
C HIS A 1 -18.89 2.32 13.16
N ASN A 2 -18.36 1.19 13.68
CA ASN A 2 -18.26 -0.07 12.93
C ASN A 2 -19.40 -1.05 13.25
N LYS A 3 -20.43 -0.62 14.00
CA LYS A 3 -21.58 -1.47 14.32
C LYS A 3 -22.31 -1.87 13.05
N GLY A 4 -22.48 -3.17 12.85
CA GLY A 4 -23.07 -3.74 11.64
C GLY A 4 -22.08 -4.07 10.49
N ASN A 5 -20.79 -3.74 10.65
CA ASN A 5 -19.75 -4.18 9.72
C ASN A 5 -19.31 -5.62 10.06
N TYR A 6 -18.78 -6.31 9.06
CA TYR A 6 -18.24 -7.67 9.19
C TYR A 6 -16.71 -7.63 9.32
N ILE A 7 -16.15 -8.52 10.15
CA ILE A 7 -14.72 -8.82 10.18
C ILE A 7 -14.51 -10.01 9.26
N ILE A 8 -13.79 -9.79 8.16
CA ILE A 8 -13.53 -10.82 7.15
C ILE A 8 -12.07 -10.81 6.71
N SER A 9 -11.62 -11.93 6.17
CA SER A 9 -10.39 -11.98 5.39
C SER A 9 -10.64 -11.47 3.98
N LEU A 10 -9.96 -10.38 3.55
CA LEU A 10 -10.07 -9.88 2.19
C LEU A 10 -9.59 -10.91 1.16
N GLY A 11 -8.58 -11.73 1.48
CA GLY A 11 -8.14 -12.81 0.60
C GLY A 11 -9.26 -13.81 0.31
N ARG A 12 -9.99 -14.25 1.36
CA ARG A 12 -11.15 -15.15 1.18
C ARG A 12 -12.30 -14.49 0.42
N LEU A 13 -12.54 -13.20 0.67
CA LEU A 13 -13.54 -12.45 -0.09
C LEU A 13 -13.18 -12.38 -1.57
N CYS A 14 -11.92 -12.06 -1.91
CA CYS A 14 -11.45 -12.02 -3.29
C CYS A 14 -11.56 -13.39 -3.96
N GLN A 15 -11.23 -14.47 -3.25
CA GLN A 15 -11.36 -15.83 -3.75
C GLN A 15 -12.82 -16.17 -4.07
N TRP A 16 -13.73 -15.87 -3.15
CA TRP A 16 -15.17 -16.08 -3.37
C TRP A 16 -15.72 -15.21 -4.52
N LEU A 17 -15.28 -13.94 -4.65
CA LEU A 17 -15.66 -13.07 -5.76
C LEU A 17 -15.10 -13.58 -7.09
N ALA A 18 -13.90 -14.16 -7.09
CA ALA A 18 -13.31 -14.77 -8.28
C ALA A 18 -14.18 -15.92 -8.81
N GLU A 19 -14.61 -16.84 -7.92
CA GLU A 19 -15.54 -17.92 -8.28
C GLU A 19 -16.84 -17.36 -8.91
N LYS A 20 -17.39 -16.29 -8.34
CA LYS A 20 -18.60 -15.64 -8.89
C LYS A 20 -18.36 -14.94 -10.24
N ALA A 21 -17.17 -14.41 -10.45
CA ALA A 21 -16.79 -13.82 -11.73
C ALA A 21 -16.69 -14.92 -12.83
N GLU A 22 -16.05 -16.05 -12.51
CA GLU A 22 -15.97 -17.21 -13.42
C GLU A 22 -17.36 -17.77 -13.76
N ASP A 23 -18.26 -17.90 -12.76
CA ASP A 23 -19.65 -18.31 -12.97
C ASP A 23 -20.39 -17.38 -13.98
N LEU A 24 -19.96 -16.12 -14.08
CA LEU A 24 -20.48 -15.12 -15.02
C LEU A 24 -19.72 -15.06 -16.36
N GLY A 25 -18.76 -15.97 -16.58
CA GLY A 25 -18.00 -16.06 -17.82
C GLY A 25 -16.78 -15.16 -17.90
N VAL A 26 -16.31 -14.61 -16.78
CA VAL A 26 -15.05 -13.84 -16.71
C VAL A 26 -13.87 -14.83 -16.70
N ASN A 27 -12.90 -14.62 -17.59
CA ASN A 27 -11.66 -15.38 -17.57
C ASN A 27 -10.70 -14.82 -16.53
N LEU A 28 -10.20 -15.69 -15.65
CA LEU A 28 -9.19 -15.33 -14.66
C LEU A 28 -7.84 -15.95 -15.04
N PHE A 29 -6.78 -15.18 -14.91
CA PHE A 29 -5.42 -15.59 -15.24
C PHE A 29 -4.48 -15.41 -14.02
N PRO A 30 -4.64 -16.24 -12.97
CA PRO A 30 -3.76 -16.15 -11.80
C PRO A 30 -2.33 -16.53 -12.19
N GLY A 31 -1.35 -15.77 -11.67
CA GLY A 31 0.07 -15.97 -11.97
C GLY A 31 0.56 -15.27 -13.25
N PHE A 32 -0.30 -14.65 -14.05
CA PHE A 32 0.09 -13.85 -15.20
C PHE A 32 0.20 -12.38 -14.82
N ALA A 33 1.42 -11.88 -14.66
CA ALA A 33 1.67 -10.49 -14.36
C ALA A 33 1.63 -9.65 -15.64
N ALA A 34 0.80 -8.60 -15.67
CA ALA A 34 0.87 -7.58 -16.71
C ALA A 34 2.15 -6.74 -16.50
N SER A 35 2.93 -6.56 -17.54
CA SER A 35 4.25 -5.90 -17.51
C SER A 35 4.36 -4.71 -18.45
N GLU A 36 3.44 -4.56 -19.41
CA GLU A 36 3.48 -3.51 -20.41
C GLU A 36 2.06 -3.06 -20.77
N VAL A 37 1.89 -1.77 -21.01
CA VAL A 37 0.64 -1.20 -21.53
C VAL A 37 0.72 -1.14 -23.06
N LEU A 38 -0.31 -1.61 -23.74
CA LEU A 38 -0.40 -1.58 -25.19
C LEU A 38 -1.19 -0.36 -25.65
N PHE A 39 -0.61 0.41 -26.58
CA PHE A 39 -1.22 1.60 -27.18
C PHE A 39 -1.48 1.38 -28.66
N ASP A 40 -2.48 2.06 -29.20
CA ASP A 40 -2.68 2.21 -30.64
C ASP A 40 -1.96 3.47 -31.18
N ASP A 41 -2.05 3.69 -32.49
CA ASP A 41 -1.45 4.85 -33.18
C ASP A 41 -2.03 6.20 -32.72
N ASN A 42 -3.18 6.20 -32.05
CA ASN A 42 -3.84 7.38 -31.50
C ASN A 42 -3.52 7.61 -30.02
N ASN A 43 -2.55 6.88 -29.46
CA ASN A 43 -2.20 6.94 -28.04
C ASN A 43 -3.37 6.51 -27.13
N THR A 44 -4.21 5.58 -27.60
CA THR A 44 -5.29 4.96 -26.83
C THR A 44 -4.82 3.63 -26.25
N VAL A 45 -5.09 3.37 -24.97
CA VAL A 45 -4.80 2.08 -24.35
C VAL A 45 -5.72 1.02 -24.95
N VAL A 46 -5.14 -0.04 -25.52
CA VAL A 46 -5.85 -1.14 -26.16
C VAL A 46 -5.66 -2.49 -25.48
N GLY A 47 -4.92 -2.53 -24.37
CA GLY A 47 -4.68 -3.75 -23.62
C GLY A 47 -3.41 -3.72 -22.80
N VAL A 48 -2.97 -4.90 -22.39
CA VAL A 48 -1.70 -5.12 -21.68
C VAL A 48 -0.98 -6.35 -22.24
N ALA A 49 0.35 -6.37 -22.13
CA ALA A 49 1.14 -7.58 -22.34
C ALA A 49 1.55 -8.18 -20.99
N THR A 50 1.58 -9.51 -20.91
CA THR A 50 2.10 -10.21 -19.74
C THR A 50 3.60 -10.46 -19.86
N SER A 51 4.27 -10.65 -18.73
CA SER A 51 5.70 -10.98 -18.71
C SER A 51 5.99 -12.34 -19.33
N ASP A 52 7.17 -12.49 -19.94
CA ASP A 52 7.73 -13.79 -20.26
C ASP A 52 7.98 -14.60 -18.98
N MET A 53 7.74 -15.91 -19.01
CA MET A 53 8.02 -16.83 -17.93
C MET A 53 9.18 -17.77 -18.30
N GLY A 54 9.83 -18.36 -17.30
CA GLY A 54 10.96 -19.28 -17.53
C GLY A 54 12.20 -18.58 -18.07
N VAL A 55 12.49 -17.35 -17.57
CA VAL A 55 13.73 -16.62 -17.84
C VAL A 55 14.65 -16.77 -16.63
N GLY A 56 15.90 -17.15 -16.86
CA GLY A 56 16.92 -17.29 -15.82
C GLY A 56 17.46 -15.94 -15.30
N ALA A 57 18.17 -15.96 -14.19
CA ALA A 57 18.80 -14.77 -13.60
C ALA A 57 19.80 -14.09 -14.55
N ASP A 58 20.37 -14.84 -15.50
CA ASP A 58 21.26 -14.36 -16.55
C ASP A 58 20.53 -13.79 -17.80
N GLY A 59 19.19 -13.74 -17.74
CA GLY A 59 18.33 -13.27 -18.84
C GLY A 59 18.12 -14.29 -19.97
N LYS A 60 18.64 -15.51 -19.84
CA LYS A 60 18.45 -16.53 -20.88
C LYS A 60 17.18 -17.34 -20.67
N LYS A 61 16.64 -17.83 -21.78
CA LYS A 61 15.46 -18.71 -21.77
C LYS A 61 15.82 -20.07 -21.20
N LYS A 62 15.02 -20.55 -20.23
CA LYS A 62 15.08 -21.90 -19.69
C LYS A 62 14.27 -22.87 -20.55
N ASP A 63 14.35 -24.15 -20.26
CA ASP A 63 13.52 -25.19 -20.95
C ASP A 63 12.02 -24.94 -20.67
N SER A 64 11.67 -24.30 -19.58
CA SER A 64 10.30 -23.92 -19.19
C SER A 64 9.85 -22.56 -19.76
N PHE A 65 10.60 -21.98 -20.69
CA PHE A 65 10.27 -20.68 -21.25
C PHE A 65 8.90 -20.66 -21.92
N GLN A 66 8.12 -19.64 -21.58
CA GLN A 66 6.86 -19.30 -22.23
C GLN A 66 6.84 -17.78 -22.49
N ALA A 67 6.60 -17.41 -23.75
CA ALA A 67 6.43 -16.01 -24.12
C ALA A 67 5.16 -15.44 -23.46
N GLY A 68 5.21 -14.17 -23.11
CA GLY A 68 4.04 -13.44 -22.64
C GLY A 68 2.96 -13.33 -23.73
N TYR A 69 1.77 -12.94 -23.30
CA TYR A 69 0.60 -12.77 -24.16
C TYR A 69 0.17 -11.32 -24.20
N GLU A 70 -0.30 -10.85 -25.34
CA GLU A 70 -1.05 -9.62 -25.45
C GLU A 70 -2.54 -9.89 -25.16
N LEU A 71 -3.08 -9.18 -24.18
CA LEU A 71 -4.50 -9.21 -23.84
C LEU A 71 -5.12 -7.89 -24.28
N ARG A 72 -5.92 -7.93 -25.33
CA ARG A 72 -6.54 -6.74 -25.92
C ARG A 72 -8.01 -6.62 -25.56
N GLY A 73 -8.48 -5.40 -25.32
CA GLY A 73 -9.86 -5.10 -24.96
C GLY A 73 -10.26 -3.70 -25.43
N LYS A 74 -11.57 -3.46 -25.51
CA LYS A 74 -12.12 -2.12 -25.81
C LYS A 74 -11.80 -1.10 -24.71
N TYR A 75 -11.71 -1.57 -23.46
CA TYR A 75 -11.29 -0.79 -22.31
C TYR A 75 -10.40 -1.66 -21.41
N THR A 76 -9.41 -1.03 -20.80
CA THR A 76 -8.50 -1.67 -19.83
C THR A 76 -8.60 -0.94 -18.50
N ILE A 77 -8.90 -1.69 -17.42
CA ILE A 77 -9.09 -1.11 -16.09
C ILE A 77 -7.94 -1.54 -15.19
N PHE A 78 -7.28 -0.56 -14.59
CA PHE A 78 -6.13 -0.78 -13.73
C PHE A 78 -6.55 -0.74 -12.26
N ALA A 79 -6.29 -1.85 -11.57
CA ALA A 79 -6.67 -2.09 -10.17
C ALA A 79 -5.52 -2.73 -9.38
N GLU A 80 -4.31 -2.32 -9.64
CA GLU A 80 -3.07 -2.92 -9.12
C GLU A 80 -2.82 -2.64 -7.63
N GLY A 81 -3.71 -1.89 -7.01
CA GLY A 81 -3.62 -1.52 -5.60
C GLY A 81 -2.75 -0.29 -5.35
N CYS A 82 -2.24 -0.16 -4.13
CA CYS A 82 -1.38 0.96 -3.76
C CYS A 82 -0.13 1.00 -4.66
N ARG A 83 0.00 2.07 -5.43
CA ARG A 83 1.08 2.29 -6.40
C ARG A 83 1.22 1.10 -7.36
N GLY A 84 0.27 0.96 -8.27
CA GLY A 84 0.35 0.01 -9.39
C GLY A 84 1.56 0.33 -10.28
N ASN A 85 2.22 -0.67 -10.84
CA ASN A 85 3.36 -0.42 -11.71
C ASN A 85 2.90 0.24 -13.02
N LEU A 86 1.94 -0.36 -13.69
CA LEU A 86 1.36 0.19 -14.92
C LEU A 86 0.48 1.42 -14.63
N GLY A 87 -0.20 1.45 -13.48
CA GLY A 87 -0.95 2.62 -13.03
C GLY A 87 -0.08 3.87 -12.90
N GLU A 88 1.11 3.77 -12.32
CA GLU A 88 2.06 4.92 -12.23
C GLU A 88 2.63 5.32 -13.59
N GLU A 89 2.88 4.37 -14.49
CA GLU A 89 3.28 4.64 -15.86
C GLU A 89 2.20 5.46 -16.59
N LEU A 90 0.95 5.05 -16.49
CA LEU A 90 -0.19 5.76 -17.09
C LEU A 90 -0.42 7.14 -16.47
N ILE A 91 -0.27 7.26 -15.13
CA ILE A 91 -0.35 8.54 -14.44
C ILE A 91 0.68 9.52 -14.99
N LYS A 92 1.91 9.07 -15.22
CA LYS A 92 2.97 9.88 -15.82
C LYS A 92 2.70 10.17 -17.30
N HIS A 93 2.34 9.13 -18.07
CA HIS A 93 2.12 9.22 -19.51
C HIS A 93 1.01 10.22 -19.87
N PHE A 94 -0.12 10.15 -19.17
CA PHE A 94 -1.26 11.05 -19.40
C PHE A 94 -1.30 12.26 -18.45
N SER A 95 -0.24 12.49 -17.65
CA SER A 95 -0.18 13.58 -16.66
C SER A 95 -1.39 13.66 -15.75
N LEU A 96 -1.89 12.50 -15.28
CA LEU A 96 -3.16 12.42 -14.56
C LEU A 96 -3.15 13.09 -13.17
N ARG A 97 -1.96 13.40 -12.61
CA ARG A 97 -1.80 14.10 -11.32
C ARG A 97 -1.41 15.57 -11.44
N ALA A 98 -1.56 16.18 -12.62
CA ALA A 98 -1.14 17.57 -12.82
C ALA A 98 -1.77 18.57 -11.82
N ASP A 99 -3.02 18.33 -11.43
CA ASP A 99 -3.79 19.18 -10.53
C ASP A 99 -4.02 18.56 -9.14
N ALA A 100 -3.35 17.46 -8.82
CA ALA A 100 -3.54 16.75 -7.55
C ALA A 100 -2.41 17.06 -6.55
N ASP A 101 -2.74 17.03 -5.25
CA ASP A 101 -1.73 17.04 -4.20
C ASP A 101 -0.86 15.76 -4.29
N PRO A 102 0.38 15.79 -3.77
CA PRO A 102 1.18 14.57 -3.61
C PRO A 102 0.40 13.50 -2.87
N GLN A 103 0.47 12.25 -3.35
CA GLN A 103 -0.12 11.13 -2.63
C GLN A 103 0.69 10.85 -1.37
N HIS A 104 -0.01 10.57 -0.28
CA HIS A 104 0.58 10.12 0.98
C HIS A 104 0.31 8.65 1.20
N TYR A 105 1.24 8.00 1.89
CA TYR A 105 1.20 6.56 2.09
C TYR A 105 1.43 6.20 3.56
N GLY A 106 1.01 5.00 3.91
CA GLY A 106 1.38 4.36 5.16
C GLY A 106 1.84 2.94 4.89
N ILE A 107 2.74 2.43 5.70
CA ILE A 107 3.07 1.00 5.73
C ILE A 107 2.25 0.32 6.82
N GLY A 108 1.49 -0.69 6.45
CA GLY A 108 0.79 -1.57 7.37
C GLY A 108 1.53 -2.90 7.50
N LEU A 109 1.84 -3.28 8.75
CA LEU A 109 2.34 -4.60 9.09
C LEU A 109 1.22 -5.36 9.79
N LYS A 110 1.08 -6.64 9.49
CA LYS A 110 0.00 -7.47 10.00
C LYS A 110 0.50 -8.85 10.38
N GLU A 111 0.00 -9.37 11.49
CA GLU A 111 0.13 -10.77 11.86
C GLU A 111 -1.26 -11.37 12.08
N VAL A 112 -1.36 -12.68 11.90
CA VAL A 112 -2.50 -13.49 12.31
C VAL A 112 -2.04 -14.43 13.41
N TRP A 113 -2.82 -14.49 14.48
CA TRP A 113 -2.54 -15.34 15.63
C TRP A 113 -3.74 -16.21 15.96
N GLU A 114 -3.50 -17.46 16.35
CA GLU A 114 -4.44 -18.29 17.08
C GLU A 114 -4.25 -18.04 18.56
N ILE A 115 -5.33 -17.73 19.27
CA ILE A 115 -5.29 -17.39 20.70
C ILE A 115 -6.10 -18.34 21.55
N ASP A 116 -5.89 -18.28 22.86
CA ASP A 116 -6.68 -19.02 23.84
C ASP A 116 -8.18 -18.69 23.66
N PRO A 117 -9.06 -19.71 23.44
CA PRO A 117 -10.49 -19.50 23.28
C PRO A 117 -11.13 -18.71 24.43
N MET A 118 -10.57 -18.82 25.64
CA MET A 118 -11.06 -18.08 26.82
C MET A 118 -10.81 -16.56 26.75
N LEU A 119 -9.91 -16.13 25.88
CA LEU A 119 -9.59 -14.73 25.63
C LEU A 119 -10.19 -14.21 24.32
N HIS A 120 -10.84 -15.10 23.56
CA HIS A 120 -11.42 -14.74 22.27
C HIS A 120 -12.85 -14.23 22.43
N GLU A 121 -13.15 -13.14 21.71
CA GLU A 121 -14.48 -12.52 21.62
C GLU A 121 -14.73 -12.15 20.16
N GLU A 122 -15.37 -13.03 19.40
CA GLU A 122 -15.62 -12.83 17.97
C GLU A 122 -16.37 -11.51 17.73
N GLY A 123 -15.84 -10.71 16.79
CA GLY A 123 -16.40 -9.40 16.48
C GLY A 123 -15.80 -8.24 17.29
N LEU A 124 -14.97 -8.51 18.32
CA LEU A 124 -14.27 -7.44 19.03
C LEU A 124 -13.28 -6.72 18.12
N VAL A 125 -13.37 -5.40 18.07
CA VAL A 125 -12.49 -4.50 17.33
C VAL A 125 -11.83 -3.53 18.28
N VAL A 126 -10.50 -3.51 18.29
CA VAL A 126 -9.70 -2.56 19.05
C VAL A 126 -8.85 -1.75 18.10
N HIS A 127 -8.91 -0.42 18.18
CA HIS A 127 -7.98 0.49 17.55
C HIS A 127 -7.18 1.23 18.61
N THR A 128 -5.91 1.48 18.31
CA THR A 128 -5.00 2.24 19.18
C THR A 128 -4.33 3.34 18.39
N THR A 129 -3.94 4.42 19.05
CA THR A 129 -3.12 5.50 18.48
C THR A 129 -2.09 5.96 19.52
N GLY A 130 -1.03 6.63 19.05
CA GLY A 130 0.07 7.10 19.90
C GLY A 130 1.11 6.01 20.09
N TRP A 131 1.43 5.68 21.35
CA TRP A 131 2.48 4.72 21.67
C TRP A 131 2.41 3.45 20.79
N PRO A 132 3.54 2.94 20.25
CA PRO A 132 4.95 3.33 20.50
C PRO A 132 5.45 4.54 19.71
N LEU A 133 4.63 5.10 18.84
CA LEU A 133 4.99 6.25 18.02
C LEU A 133 4.96 7.55 18.82
N ASP A 134 5.77 8.51 18.42
CA ASP A 134 5.74 9.87 18.97
C ASP A 134 4.54 10.68 18.45
N THR A 135 4.37 11.90 18.95
CA THR A 135 3.23 12.77 18.59
C THR A 135 3.34 13.36 17.18
N HIS A 136 4.49 13.24 16.53
CA HIS A 136 4.74 13.75 15.17
C HIS A 136 4.75 12.66 14.10
N THR A 137 4.70 11.40 14.53
CA THR A 137 4.61 10.25 13.64
C THR A 137 3.17 9.72 13.65
N GLU A 138 2.47 9.92 12.54
CA GLU A 138 1.11 9.45 12.41
C GLU A 138 1.09 7.92 12.27
N GLY A 139 0.19 7.28 12.99
CA GLY A 139 0.00 5.85 12.93
C GLY A 139 -0.92 5.32 14.00
N GLY A 140 -1.13 4.02 13.98
CA GLY A 140 -1.97 3.35 14.96
C GLY A 140 -2.07 1.86 14.71
N GLY A 141 -2.44 1.14 15.77
CA GLY A 141 -2.62 -0.30 15.74
C GLY A 141 -4.07 -0.71 15.64
N PHE A 142 -4.27 -1.91 15.14
CA PHE A 142 -5.57 -2.58 15.16
C PHE A 142 -5.45 -4.00 15.69
N LEU A 143 -6.50 -4.48 16.32
CA LEU A 143 -6.66 -5.87 16.74
C LEU A 143 -8.12 -6.26 16.52
N TYR A 144 -8.35 -7.29 15.70
CA TYR A 144 -9.69 -7.76 15.34
C TYR A 144 -9.81 -9.24 15.68
N HIS A 145 -10.83 -9.59 16.46
CA HIS A 145 -11.17 -10.97 16.74
C HIS A 145 -12.03 -11.53 15.59
N ALA A 146 -11.43 -12.38 14.80
CA ALA A 146 -12.07 -13.05 13.68
C ALA A 146 -12.61 -14.44 14.09
N ALA A 147 -13.22 -15.18 13.17
CA ALA A 147 -13.64 -16.55 13.41
C ALA A 147 -12.48 -17.49 13.80
N ASN A 148 -12.80 -18.67 14.34
CA ASN A 148 -11.86 -19.76 14.64
C ASN A 148 -10.75 -19.39 15.65
N ASN A 149 -11.07 -18.63 16.68
CA ASN A 149 -10.14 -18.17 17.71
C ASN A 149 -8.92 -17.41 17.15
N GLN A 150 -9.07 -16.82 15.96
CA GLN A 150 -8.03 -16.02 15.33
C GLN A 150 -8.19 -14.54 15.64
N ILE A 151 -7.05 -13.88 15.81
CA ILE A 151 -6.99 -12.43 15.83
C ILE A 151 -6.10 -11.93 14.69
N PHE A 152 -6.57 -10.85 14.08
CA PHE A 152 -5.79 -10.07 13.12
C PHE A 152 -5.28 -8.83 13.84
N LEU A 153 -3.99 -8.67 13.93
CA LEU A 153 -3.40 -7.49 14.56
C LEU A 153 -2.32 -6.88 13.67
N GLY A 154 -2.16 -5.58 13.79
CA GLY A 154 -1.16 -4.87 13.02
C GLY A 154 -0.96 -3.44 13.46
N LEU A 155 0.06 -2.82 12.88
CA LEU A 155 0.41 -1.42 13.07
C LEU A 155 0.55 -0.76 11.71
N ILE A 156 -0.04 0.42 11.56
CA ILE A 156 0.12 1.26 10.37
C ILE A 156 0.93 2.48 10.77
N ILE A 157 1.94 2.81 9.98
CA ILE A 157 2.80 3.98 10.18
C ILE A 157 2.81 4.78 8.88
N ALA A 158 2.53 6.08 8.98
CA ALA A 158 2.63 6.98 7.83
C ALA A 158 4.08 7.10 7.35
N LEU A 159 4.30 7.10 6.03
CA LEU A 159 5.63 7.13 5.45
C LEU A 159 6.26 8.52 5.37
N ASN A 160 5.61 9.54 5.91
CA ASN A 160 6.16 10.89 6.08
C ASN A 160 6.88 11.09 7.43
N TYR A 161 7.24 10.02 8.12
CA TYR A 161 7.99 10.14 9.36
C TYR A 161 9.40 10.73 9.11
N LYS A 162 9.91 11.46 10.11
CA LYS A 162 11.10 12.29 9.96
C LYS A 162 12.40 11.62 10.39
N ASN A 163 12.31 10.58 11.22
CA ASN A 163 13.47 9.93 11.81
C ASN A 163 13.94 8.74 10.95
N PRO A 164 15.11 8.81 10.30
CA PRO A 164 15.62 7.72 9.47
C PRO A 164 15.95 6.43 10.26
N SER A 165 16.08 6.51 11.59
CA SER A 165 16.30 5.33 12.43
C SER A 165 14.99 4.63 12.86
N LEU A 166 13.82 5.17 12.49
CA LEU A 166 12.56 4.52 12.75
C LEU A 166 12.41 3.26 11.88
N SER A 167 12.11 2.15 12.54
CA SER A 167 11.83 0.87 11.91
C SER A 167 10.36 0.51 12.09
N PRO A 168 9.54 0.55 11.05
CA PRO A 168 8.13 0.14 11.15
C PRO A 168 7.95 -1.27 11.72
N PHE A 169 8.83 -2.20 11.34
CA PHE A 169 8.81 -3.56 11.85
C PHE A 169 9.04 -3.60 13.37
N ASP A 170 10.09 -2.93 13.86
CA ASP A 170 10.44 -2.97 15.27
C ASP A 170 9.44 -2.18 16.12
N GLU A 171 8.84 -1.09 15.60
CA GLU A 171 7.72 -0.41 16.26
C GLU A 171 6.51 -1.33 16.39
N PHE A 172 6.20 -2.15 15.39
CA PHE A 172 5.15 -3.15 15.48
C PHE A 172 5.47 -4.21 16.54
N GLN A 173 6.72 -4.68 16.61
CA GLN A 173 7.12 -5.62 17.66
C GLN A 173 6.98 -4.99 19.05
N ARG A 174 7.39 -3.73 19.24
CA ARG A 174 7.19 -2.98 20.51
C ARG A 174 5.72 -2.85 20.86
N TRP A 175 4.87 -2.47 19.91
CA TRP A 175 3.43 -2.29 20.12
C TRP A 175 2.76 -3.55 20.69
N LYS A 176 3.19 -4.73 20.29
CA LYS A 176 2.67 -6.00 20.81
C LYS A 176 2.90 -6.19 22.31
N HIS A 177 3.93 -5.57 22.86
CA HIS A 177 4.23 -5.62 24.31
C HIS A 177 3.34 -4.70 25.16
N HIS A 178 2.50 -3.87 24.54
CA HIS A 178 1.54 -3.09 25.30
C HIS A 178 0.59 -4.04 26.10
N PRO A 179 0.40 -3.84 27.44
CA PRO A 179 -0.33 -4.81 28.28
C PRO A 179 -1.73 -5.18 27.77
N LYS A 180 -2.43 -4.22 27.13
CA LYS A 180 -3.75 -4.45 26.54
C LYS A 180 -3.74 -5.35 25.31
N ILE A 181 -2.59 -5.48 24.64
CA ILE A 181 -2.38 -6.32 23.46
C ILE A 181 -1.73 -7.63 23.88
N ALA A 182 -0.63 -7.56 24.63
CA ALA A 182 0.16 -8.70 25.06
C ALA A 182 -0.68 -9.80 25.74
N LYS A 183 -1.71 -9.41 26.50
CA LYS A 183 -2.61 -10.38 27.19
C LYS A 183 -3.22 -11.42 26.26
N TYR A 184 -3.46 -11.09 24.99
CA TYR A 184 -4.00 -12.02 24.00
C TYR A 184 -2.92 -12.92 23.40
N LEU A 185 -1.65 -12.49 23.41
CA LEU A 185 -0.56 -13.13 22.67
C LEU A 185 0.27 -14.12 23.51
N VAL A 186 0.27 -13.98 24.84
CA VAL A 186 1.16 -14.74 25.75
C VAL A 186 1.08 -16.25 25.57
N LYS A 187 -0.10 -16.79 25.27
CA LYS A 187 -0.33 -18.23 25.01
C LYS A 187 -0.73 -18.48 23.56
N GLY A 188 -0.70 -17.46 22.73
CA GLY A 188 -1.07 -17.55 21.33
C GLY A 188 0.05 -18.10 20.45
N LYS A 189 -0.34 -18.49 19.25
CA LYS A 189 0.57 -18.94 18.20
C LYS A 189 0.44 -18.02 16.98
N ARG A 190 1.55 -17.41 16.58
CA ARG A 190 1.61 -16.64 15.35
C ARG A 190 1.59 -17.59 14.14
N ILE A 191 0.67 -17.37 13.21
CA ILE A 191 0.47 -18.26 12.06
C ILE A 191 0.72 -17.60 10.71
N SER A 192 0.70 -16.26 10.63
CA SER A 192 0.97 -15.55 9.38
C SER A 192 1.52 -14.15 9.64
N TYR A 193 2.27 -13.65 8.69
CA TYR A 193 2.82 -12.29 8.66
C TYR A 193 2.65 -11.69 7.26
N GLY A 194 2.52 -10.38 7.18
CA GLY A 194 2.53 -9.66 5.91
C GLY A 194 2.69 -8.16 6.13
N ALA A 195 3.11 -7.48 5.08
CA ALA A 195 3.21 -6.04 5.06
C ALA A 195 2.73 -5.50 3.71
N ARG A 196 2.07 -4.34 3.73
CA ARG A 196 1.61 -3.66 2.52
C ARG A 196 1.52 -2.16 2.74
N ALA A 197 1.97 -1.40 1.75
CA ALA A 197 1.71 0.02 1.69
C ALA A 197 0.23 0.29 1.38
N VAL A 198 -0.30 1.39 1.88
CA VAL A 198 -1.66 1.86 1.65
C VAL A 198 -1.65 3.35 1.34
N ASN A 199 -2.53 3.79 0.44
CA ASN A 199 -2.73 5.21 0.15
C ASN A 199 -3.42 5.89 1.34
N LYS A 200 -3.11 7.16 1.60
CA LYS A 200 -3.79 7.94 2.64
C LYS A 200 -3.96 9.42 2.31
N GLY A 201 -3.62 9.83 1.07
CA GLY A 201 -3.71 11.22 0.63
C GLY A 201 -5.14 11.79 0.58
N GLY A 202 -6.15 10.94 0.39
CA GLY A 202 -7.54 11.34 0.36
C GLY A 202 -7.96 12.03 -0.95
N LEU A 203 -9.03 12.83 -0.88
CA LEU A 203 -9.67 13.44 -2.05
C LEU A 203 -8.70 14.27 -2.91
N GLN A 204 -7.87 15.09 -2.26
CA GLN A 204 -6.98 16.04 -2.95
C GLN A 204 -5.86 15.35 -3.75
N SER A 205 -5.52 14.11 -3.40
CA SER A 205 -4.45 13.33 -4.04
C SER A 205 -4.95 12.38 -5.13
N LEU A 206 -6.25 12.40 -5.44
CA LEU A 206 -6.78 11.57 -6.52
C LEU A 206 -6.30 12.11 -7.86
N PRO A 207 -5.80 11.24 -8.75
CA PRO A 207 -5.52 11.60 -10.13
C PRO A 207 -6.82 11.79 -10.92
N LYS A 208 -6.72 12.29 -12.14
CA LYS A 208 -7.77 12.11 -13.14
C LYS A 208 -8.02 10.61 -13.31
N LEU A 209 -9.29 10.18 -13.23
CA LEU A 209 -9.64 8.76 -13.07
C LEU A 209 -9.64 7.97 -14.38
N SER A 210 -9.79 8.65 -15.50
CA SER A 210 -9.89 8.04 -16.83
C SER A 210 -8.93 8.67 -17.83
N PHE A 211 -8.62 7.92 -18.85
CA PHE A 211 -7.77 8.28 -19.98
C PHE A 211 -8.23 7.52 -21.22
N PRO A 212 -7.76 7.84 -22.44
CA PRO A 212 -8.16 7.13 -23.64
C PRO A 212 -7.95 5.62 -23.53
N GLY A 213 -9.05 4.86 -23.62
CA GLY A 213 -9.07 3.39 -23.55
C GLY A 213 -9.03 2.77 -22.16
N GLY A 214 -9.08 3.58 -21.07
CA GLY A 214 -9.01 2.97 -19.74
C GLY A 214 -9.31 3.87 -18.55
N ALA A 215 -9.19 3.30 -17.36
CA ALA A 215 -9.39 3.99 -16.09
C ALA A 215 -8.62 3.35 -14.93
N LEU A 216 -8.39 4.16 -13.89
CA LEU A 216 -7.86 3.72 -12.59
C LEU A 216 -9.01 3.52 -11.60
N ILE A 217 -8.95 2.47 -10.79
CA ILE A 217 -9.94 2.18 -9.74
C ILE A 217 -9.27 1.76 -8.43
N GLY A 218 -10.06 1.72 -7.37
CA GLY A 218 -9.61 1.24 -6.05
C GLY A 218 -8.43 2.00 -5.50
N CYS A 219 -7.51 1.29 -4.89
CA CYS A 219 -6.29 1.89 -4.33
C CYS A 219 -5.28 2.32 -5.39
N ASP A 220 -5.39 1.88 -6.62
CA ASP A 220 -4.58 2.36 -7.74
C ASP A 220 -4.89 3.83 -8.04
N ALA A 221 -6.16 4.19 -8.05
CA ALA A 221 -6.60 5.58 -8.07
C ALA A 221 -6.41 6.34 -6.73
N GLY A 222 -6.22 5.64 -5.62
CA GLY A 222 -6.09 6.25 -4.29
C GLY A 222 -7.38 6.29 -3.47
N PHE A 223 -8.41 5.55 -3.84
CA PHE A 223 -9.69 5.50 -3.13
C PHE A 223 -9.60 4.77 -1.78
N LEU A 224 -8.99 5.43 -0.79
CA LEU A 224 -8.98 4.97 0.60
C LEU A 224 -9.44 6.10 1.51
N ASN A 225 -10.39 5.83 2.39
CA ASN A 225 -10.77 6.78 3.43
C ASN A 225 -9.82 6.64 4.63
N GLY A 226 -8.86 7.55 4.74
CA GLY A 226 -7.85 7.56 5.80
C GLY A 226 -8.45 7.76 7.19
N ALA A 227 -9.51 8.56 7.33
CA ALA A 227 -10.18 8.81 8.61
C ALA A 227 -10.89 7.56 9.16
N LYS A 228 -11.44 6.74 8.27
CA LYS A 228 -12.08 5.46 8.63
C LYS A 228 -11.09 4.29 8.66
N ILE A 229 -9.91 4.44 8.07
CA ILE A 229 -8.94 3.35 7.84
C ILE A 229 -9.60 2.22 7.02
N LYS A 230 -10.35 2.58 6.00
CA LYS A 230 -11.15 1.65 5.18
C LYS A 230 -11.00 1.99 3.70
N GLY A 231 -10.76 0.94 2.88
CA GLY A 231 -10.60 1.07 1.44
C GLY A 231 -11.37 0.02 0.62
N ALA A 232 -11.80 -1.10 1.23
CA ALA A 232 -12.46 -2.16 0.49
C ALA A 232 -13.79 -1.71 -0.14
N HIS A 233 -14.65 -1.02 0.63
CA HIS A 233 -15.94 -0.52 0.16
C HIS A 233 -15.80 0.55 -0.94
N THR A 234 -14.78 1.41 -0.82
CA THR A 234 -14.49 2.45 -1.82
C THR A 234 -13.95 1.83 -3.12
N ALA A 235 -13.10 0.80 -3.00
CA ALA A 235 -12.59 0.05 -4.14
C ALA A 235 -13.73 -0.66 -4.90
N LEU A 236 -14.60 -1.38 -4.19
CA LEU A 236 -15.78 -2.02 -4.77
C LEU A 236 -16.70 -1.01 -5.47
N LYS A 237 -16.96 0.14 -4.83
CA LYS A 237 -17.81 1.18 -5.44
C LYS A 237 -17.20 1.76 -6.71
N SER A 238 -15.89 2.04 -6.71
CA SER A 238 -15.22 2.55 -7.91
C SER A 238 -15.26 1.54 -9.07
N GLY A 239 -15.11 0.25 -8.78
CA GLY A 239 -15.26 -0.83 -9.77
C GLY A 239 -16.67 -0.88 -10.35
N THR A 240 -17.72 -0.73 -9.52
CA THR A 240 -19.11 -0.67 -9.98
C THR A 240 -19.34 0.55 -10.91
N LEU A 241 -18.86 1.73 -10.51
CA LEU A 241 -19.06 2.96 -11.29
C LEU A 241 -18.37 2.91 -12.67
N VAL A 242 -17.15 2.35 -12.73
CA VAL A 242 -16.47 2.20 -14.02
C VAL A 242 -17.16 1.17 -14.91
N ALA A 243 -17.62 0.04 -14.35
CA ALA A 243 -18.34 -0.99 -15.09
C ALA A 243 -19.65 -0.46 -15.69
N GLU A 244 -20.42 0.29 -14.92
CA GLU A 244 -21.63 0.98 -15.41
C GLU A 244 -21.31 1.97 -16.55
N SER A 245 -20.21 2.72 -16.44
CA SER A 245 -19.80 3.69 -17.46
C SER A 245 -19.36 3.00 -18.75
N ILE A 246 -18.63 1.89 -18.64
CA ILE A 246 -18.23 1.08 -19.80
C ILE A 246 -19.46 0.48 -20.47
N PHE A 247 -20.38 -0.10 -19.71
CA PHE A 247 -21.61 -0.67 -20.26
C PHE A 247 -22.43 0.36 -21.05
N GLU A 248 -22.61 1.56 -20.49
CA GLU A 248 -23.31 2.65 -21.17
C GLU A 248 -22.60 3.08 -22.46
N ASN A 249 -21.24 3.16 -22.47
CA ASN A 249 -20.52 3.52 -23.67
C ASN A 249 -20.58 2.41 -24.74
N LEU A 250 -20.46 1.15 -24.35
CA LEU A 250 -20.53 0.03 -25.29
C LEU A 250 -21.93 -0.19 -25.86
N SER A 251 -22.98 0.32 -25.19
CA SER A 251 -24.39 0.21 -25.64
C SER A 251 -24.79 1.30 -26.63
N LYS A 252 -23.92 2.29 -26.89
CA LYS A 252 -24.18 3.33 -27.92
C LYS A 252 -23.88 2.80 -29.32
N GLU A 253 -24.68 3.15 -30.31
CA GLU A 253 -24.48 2.74 -31.71
C GLU A 253 -23.19 3.29 -32.32
N THR A 254 -22.75 4.46 -31.85
CA THR A 254 -21.45 5.07 -32.21
C THR A 254 -20.66 5.36 -30.94
N VAL A 255 -19.52 4.68 -30.76
CA VAL A 255 -18.56 5.02 -29.72
C VAL A 255 -17.70 6.18 -30.23
N GLU A 256 -18.15 7.41 -29.94
CA GLU A 256 -17.46 8.64 -30.42
C GLU A 256 -16.14 8.92 -29.70
N SER A 257 -15.91 8.34 -28.53
CA SER A 257 -14.73 8.59 -27.71
C SER A 257 -14.32 7.34 -26.94
N SER A 258 -13.02 7.08 -26.91
CA SER A 258 -12.42 6.08 -26.02
C SER A 258 -12.39 6.52 -24.54
N ASP A 259 -12.68 7.77 -24.25
CA ASP A 259 -12.65 8.34 -22.90
C ASP A 259 -13.89 7.95 -22.07
N LEU A 260 -13.67 7.57 -20.83
CA LEU A 260 -14.71 7.22 -19.86
C LEU A 260 -15.14 8.43 -19.01
N VAL A 261 -15.44 9.56 -19.65
CA VAL A 261 -15.89 10.80 -18.95
C VAL A 261 -17.10 10.55 -18.05
N GLY A 262 -17.98 9.62 -18.42
CA GLY A 262 -19.11 9.19 -17.60
C GLY A 262 -18.70 8.65 -16.23
N TYR A 263 -17.54 8.01 -16.11
CA TYR A 263 -17.02 7.48 -14.85
C TYR A 263 -16.74 8.59 -13.83
N GLU A 264 -16.04 9.66 -14.23
CA GLU A 264 -15.78 10.79 -13.33
C GLU A 264 -17.07 11.49 -12.87
N ASN A 265 -18.04 11.65 -13.76
CA ASN A 265 -19.35 12.23 -13.42
C ASN A 265 -20.12 11.37 -12.43
N LYS A 266 -20.14 10.04 -12.63
CA LYS A 266 -20.75 9.09 -11.71
C LYS A 266 -20.03 9.09 -10.36
N TYR A 267 -18.70 9.18 -10.35
CA TYR A 267 -17.93 9.30 -9.12
C TYR A 267 -18.34 10.55 -8.33
N LYS A 268 -18.33 11.74 -8.97
CA LYS A 268 -18.67 13.02 -8.36
C LYS A 268 -20.10 13.08 -7.80
N SER A 269 -21.02 12.33 -8.38
CA SER A 269 -22.42 12.24 -7.91
C SER A 269 -22.69 11.09 -6.94
N SER A 270 -21.67 10.35 -6.54
CA SER A 270 -21.81 9.17 -5.68
C SER A 270 -21.46 9.45 -4.22
N TRP A 271 -21.98 8.59 -3.32
CA TRP A 271 -21.61 8.61 -1.91
C TRP A 271 -20.10 8.44 -1.68
N LEU A 272 -19.37 7.87 -2.63
CA LEU A 272 -17.93 7.71 -2.55
C LEU A 272 -17.22 9.08 -2.56
N TYR A 273 -17.67 9.99 -3.41
CA TYR A 273 -17.17 11.37 -3.41
C TYR A 273 -17.51 12.08 -2.09
N ASP A 274 -18.77 11.98 -1.67
CA ASP A 274 -19.23 12.61 -0.43
C ASP A 274 -18.43 12.14 0.79
N GLU A 275 -18.14 10.84 0.88
CA GLU A 275 -17.36 10.27 1.96
C GLU A 275 -15.92 10.79 1.99
N LEU A 276 -15.26 10.85 0.82
CA LEU A 276 -13.91 11.40 0.73
C LEU A 276 -13.89 12.91 0.96
N TYR A 277 -14.90 13.62 0.48
CA TYR A 277 -15.05 15.06 0.71
C TYR A 277 -15.22 15.38 2.20
N GLN A 278 -16.01 14.61 2.93
CA GLN A 278 -16.18 14.77 4.37
C GLN A 278 -14.85 14.58 5.13
N SER A 279 -14.00 13.68 4.69
CA SER A 279 -12.72 13.37 5.35
C SER A 279 -11.51 14.15 4.81
N ARG A 280 -11.70 15.10 3.87
CA ARG A 280 -10.64 15.79 3.13
C ARG A 280 -9.61 16.52 3.97
N ASN A 281 -10.01 17.02 5.15
CA ASN A 281 -9.11 17.75 6.06
C ASN A 281 -8.43 16.84 7.10
N PHE A 282 -8.77 15.56 7.18
CA PHE A 282 -8.25 14.66 8.21
C PHE A 282 -6.73 14.46 8.11
N GLY A 283 -6.24 14.02 6.97
CA GLY A 283 -4.80 13.81 6.73
C GLY A 283 -3.98 15.11 6.84
N PRO A 284 -4.37 16.18 6.13
CA PRO A 284 -3.69 17.47 6.23
C PRO A 284 -3.62 18.05 7.64
N ALA A 285 -4.66 17.87 8.46
CA ALA A 285 -4.66 18.31 9.85
C ALA A 285 -3.59 17.57 10.69
N LEU A 286 -3.50 16.25 10.53
CA LEU A 286 -2.51 15.44 11.25
C LEU A 286 -1.08 15.79 10.79
N ASN A 287 -0.87 15.96 9.49
CA ASN A 287 0.44 16.34 8.95
C ASN A 287 0.90 17.71 9.46
N LYS A 288 -0.01 18.70 9.52
CA LYS A 288 0.31 20.07 9.89
C LYS A 288 0.49 20.26 11.39
N PHE A 289 -0.35 19.64 12.21
CA PHE A 289 -0.44 19.91 13.65
C PHE A 289 -0.05 18.71 14.53
N GLY A 290 0.33 17.58 13.93
CA GLY A 290 0.65 16.35 14.64
C GLY A 290 -0.58 15.64 15.22
N THR A 291 -0.34 14.53 15.89
CA THR A 291 -1.42 13.61 16.34
C THR A 291 -2.32 14.23 17.40
N LEU A 292 -1.80 15.07 18.32
CA LEU A 292 -2.60 15.65 19.41
C LEU A 292 -3.52 16.77 18.92
N ILE A 293 -2.96 17.84 18.38
CA ILE A 293 -3.74 19.01 17.93
C ILE A 293 -4.52 18.68 16.66
N GLY A 294 -3.86 18.03 15.68
CA GLY A 294 -4.51 17.58 14.46
C GLY A 294 -5.60 16.55 14.72
N GLY A 295 -5.39 15.64 15.69
CA GLY A 295 -6.39 14.67 16.12
C GLY A 295 -7.60 15.32 16.80
N ALA A 296 -7.39 16.34 17.65
CA ALA A 296 -8.49 17.11 18.24
C ALA A 296 -9.30 17.86 17.17
N PHE A 297 -8.63 18.50 16.21
CA PHE A 297 -9.31 19.09 15.06
C PHE A 297 -10.08 18.05 14.25
N ALA A 298 -9.44 16.94 13.90
CA ALA A 298 -10.06 15.85 13.15
C ALA A 298 -11.29 15.29 13.86
N PHE A 299 -11.26 15.18 15.19
CA PHE A 299 -12.43 14.78 15.99
C PHE A 299 -13.60 15.76 15.81
N ILE A 300 -13.32 17.06 15.91
CA ILE A 300 -14.34 18.13 15.74
C ILE A 300 -14.87 18.10 14.30
N ASP A 301 -13.97 18.05 13.31
CA ASP A 301 -14.35 18.03 11.89
C ASP A 301 -15.24 16.82 11.55
N GLN A 302 -14.85 15.63 11.98
CA GLN A 302 -15.56 14.41 11.60
C GLN A 302 -16.84 14.15 12.42
N ASN A 303 -16.87 14.49 13.71
CA ASN A 303 -17.98 14.14 14.61
C ASN A 303 -18.98 15.28 14.87
N ILE A 304 -18.51 16.53 14.80
CA ILE A 304 -19.35 17.72 15.07
C ILE A 304 -19.70 18.39 13.74
N MET A 305 -18.69 18.77 12.95
CA MET A 305 -18.89 19.51 11.70
C MET A 305 -19.23 18.62 10.51
N GLN A 306 -18.99 17.30 10.61
CA GLN A 306 -19.26 16.32 9.53
C GLN A 306 -18.61 16.73 8.18
N GLY A 307 -17.37 17.23 8.23
CA GLY A 307 -16.63 17.70 7.06
C GLY A 307 -17.14 19.01 6.45
N LYS A 308 -17.99 19.75 7.14
CA LYS A 308 -18.64 20.98 6.62
C LYS A 308 -17.84 22.26 6.81
N PHE A 309 -16.56 22.18 7.22
CA PHE A 309 -15.72 23.38 7.21
C PHE A 309 -15.62 23.98 5.80
N PRO A 310 -15.64 25.32 5.64
CA PRO A 310 -15.68 25.97 4.33
C PRO A 310 -14.31 26.00 3.61
N PHE A 311 -13.29 25.35 4.18
CA PHE A 311 -11.94 25.30 3.64
C PHE A 311 -11.50 23.86 3.40
N THR A 312 -10.53 23.72 2.54
CA THR A 312 -9.81 22.46 2.28
C THR A 312 -8.33 22.73 2.49
N TRP A 313 -7.69 21.93 3.33
CA TRP A 313 -6.24 21.98 3.49
C TRP A 313 -5.57 21.07 2.47
N HIS A 314 -4.39 21.48 2.03
CA HIS A 314 -3.58 20.79 1.06
C HIS A 314 -2.26 20.34 1.67
N ASN A 315 -1.72 19.25 1.19
CA ASN A 315 -0.37 18.76 1.48
C ASN A 315 0.51 19.04 0.26
N SER A 316 1.64 19.73 0.47
CA SER A 316 2.55 20.10 -0.62
C SER A 316 3.87 19.32 -0.62
N VAL A 317 4.16 18.61 0.47
CA VAL A 317 5.43 17.90 0.64
C VAL A 317 5.18 16.39 0.50
N PRO A 318 5.78 15.72 -0.48
CA PRO A 318 5.67 14.28 -0.61
C PRO A 318 6.40 13.55 0.52
N ASP A 319 6.00 12.31 0.80
CA ASP A 319 6.50 11.55 1.95
C ASP A 319 8.02 11.38 1.94
N HIS A 320 8.62 11.13 0.79
CA HIS A 320 10.06 10.91 0.65
C HIS A 320 10.94 12.15 0.94
N GLU A 321 10.37 13.34 0.93
CA GLU A 321 11.06 14.58 1.28
C GLU A 321 10.99 14.90 2.78
N SER A 322 10.32 14.10 3.58
CA SER A 322 10.08 14.37 5.00
C SER A 322 11.26 13.99 5.90
N LEU A 323 12.19 13.18 5.42
CA LEU A 323 13.34 12.70 6.21
C LEU A 323 14.27 13.83 6.64
N ARG A 324 14.64 13.81 7.92
CA ARG A 324 15.70 14.67 8.48
C ARG A 324 17.05 13.95 8.46
N LEU A 325 18.10 14.76 8.45
CA LEU A 325 19.46 14.23 8.52
C LEU A 325 19.70 13.49 9.85
N LYS A 326 20.45 12.38 9.80
CA LYS A 326 20.73 11.57 10.98
C LYS A 326 21.43 12.35 12.12
N LYS A 327 22.23 13.38 11.78
CA LYS A 327 22.91 14.24 12.75
C LYS A 327 21.96 15.14 13.55
N ASP A 328 20.76 15.41 13.04
CA ASP A 328 19.79 16.34 13.63
C ASP A 328 18.72 15.60 14.46
N ILE A 329 18.83 14.28 14.55
CA ILE A 329 17.82 13.42 15.17
C ILE A 329 18.49 12.38 16.09
N LYS A 330 17.81 12.08 17.20
CA LYS A 330 18.21 10.99 18.08
C LYS A 330 17.88 9.65 17.46
N ALA A 331 18.86 8.75 17.38
CA ALA A 331 18.65 7.37 16.96
C ALA A 331 17.70 6.64 17.91
N ILE A 332 16.88 5.74 17.35
CA ILE A 332 16.00 4.86 18.12
C ILE A 332 16.70 3.51 18.30
N GLU A 333 16.82 3.11 19.55
CA GLU A 333 17.30 1.77 19.89
C GLU A 333 16.13 0.84 20.16
N TYR A 334 16.11 -0.30 19.50
CA TYR A 334 15.06 -1.30 19.64
C TYR A 334 15.53 -2.48 20.50
N PRO A 335 14.67 -2.96 21.41
CA PRO A 335 14.99 -4.16 22.19
C PRO A 335 15.04 -5.39 21.28
N LYS A 336 15.86 -6.36 21.64
CA LYS A 336 15.87 -7.66 20.95
C LYS A 336 14.51 -8.36 21.13
N PRO A 337 14.01 -9.05 20.09
CA PRO A 337 12.80 -9.85 20.20
C PRO A 337 12.92 -10.93 21.29
N ASP A 338 11.83 -11.20 22.00
CA ASP A 338 11.76 -12.21 23.07
C ASP A 338 11.47 -13.63 22.59
N GLY A 339 11.13 -13.79 21.31
CA GLY A 339 10.74 -15.08 20.70
C GLY A 339 9.38 -15.63 21.15
N LYS A 340 8.60 -14.84 21.89
CA LYS A 340 7.28 -15.23 22.42
C LYS A 340 6.18 -14.32 21.91
N ILE A 341 6.31 -13.01 22.12
CA ILE A 341 5.39 -11.96 21.65
C ILE A 341 6.02 -11.21 20.48
N SER A 342 7.32 -10.97 20.52
CA SER A 342 8.07 -10.31 19.47
C SER A 342 9.06 -11.27 18.81
N PHE A 343 9.28 -11.07 17.52
CA PHE A 343 10.08 -11.96 16.67
C PHE A 343 11.00 -11.14 15.76
N ASP A 344 12.05 -11.79 15.24
CA ASP A 344 12.93 -11.22 14.23
C ASP A 344 12.26 -11.15 12.85
N ARG A 345 12.87 -10.39 11.94
CA ARG A 345 12.32 -10.19 10.58
C ARG A 345 12.30 -11.47 9.75
N LEU A 346 13.38 -12.26 9.79
CA LEU A 346 13.51 -13.45 8.95
C LEU A 346 12.46 -14.51 9.30
N SER A 347 12.25 -14.76 10.61
CA SER A 347 11.19 -15.66 11.05
C SER A 347 9.79 -15.14 10.70
N SER A 348 9.63 -13.83 10.56
CA SER A 348 8.38 -13.21 10.11
C SER A 348 8.21 -13.37 8.60
N VAL A 349 9.25 -13.15 7.80
CA VAL A 349 9.24 -13.38 6.35
C VAL A 349 8.89 -14.84 6.02
N PHE A 350 9.43 -15.79 6.75
CA PHE A 350 9.07 -17.21 6.59
C PHE A 350 7.56 -17.44 6.71
N LEU A 351 6.88 -16.78 7.63
CA LEU A 351 5.43 -16.86 7.82
C LEU A 351 4.61 -16.04 6.82
N SER A 352 5.25 -15.28 5.93
CA SER A 352 4.53 -14.57 4.87
C SER A 352 4.07 -15.50 3.75
N SER A 353 4.65 -16.69 3.67
CA SER A 353 4.45 -17.66 2.58
C SER A 353 4.78 -17.09 1.20
N THR A 354 5.57 -16.01 1.14
CA THR A 354 6.08 -15.47 -0.13
C THR A 354 7.27 -16.33 -0.57
N ASN A 355 7.21 -16.81 -1.79
CA ASN A 355 8.27 -17.60 -2.39
C ASN A 355 8.68 -16.99 -3.74
N HIS A 356 9.97 -16.84 -3.94
CA HIS A 356 10.56 -16.38 -5.19
C HIS A 356 11.38 -17.50 -5.79
N GLU A 357 11.33 -17.65 -7.09
CA GLU A 357 12.23 -18.53 -7.79
C GLU A 357 13.66 -17.98 -7.69
N GLU A 358 14.64 -18.82 -7.31
CA GLU A 358 16.03 -18.38 -7.13
C GLU A 358 16.68 -17.97 -8.45
N ASP A 359 16.41 -18.72 -9.50
CA ASP A 359 16.93 -18.47 -10.85
C ASP A 359 15.91 -17.71 -11.70
N GLN A 360 15.68 -16.45 -11.36
CA GLN A 360 14.89 -15.47 -12.13
C GLN A 360 15.56 -14.10 -12.07
N PRO A 361 15.30 -13.19 -13.02
CA PRO A 361 15.78 -11.82 -12.95
C PRO A 361 15.32 -11.14 -11.67
N SER A 362 16.21 -10.43 -10.98
CA SER A 362 15.82 -9.67 -9.80
C SER A 362 14.83 -8.57 -10.17
N HIS A 363 13.72 -8.54 -9.45
CA HIS A 363 12.71 -7.48 -9.58
C HIS A 363 13.09 -6.19 -8.83
N LEU A 364 14.16 -6.23 -8.04
CA LEU A 364 14.68 -5.08 -7.31
C LEU A 364 16.03 -4.67 -7.92
N LYS A 365 16.03 -3.53 -8.55
CA LYS A 365 17.22 -2.95 -9.19
C LYS A 365 17.45 -1.55 -8.63
N LEU A 366 18.69 -1.14 -8.51
CA LEU A 366 19.06 0.24 -8.21
C LEU A 366 19.26 1.00 -9.52
N LYS A 367 18.81 2.24 -9.57
CA LYS A 367 19.08 3.15 -10.70
C LYS A 367 20.52 3.61 -10.68
N ASP A 368 21.04 3.76 -9.47
CA ASP A 368 22.40 4.17 -9.20
C ASP A 368 22.91 3.43 -7.98
N ASP A 369 23.87 2.52 -8.19
CA ASP A 369 24.43 1.67 -7.15
C ASP A 369 25.26 2.45 -6.13
N GLU A 370 25.63 3.69 -6.42
CA GLU A 370 26.44 4.53 -5.53
C GLU A 370 25.61 5.27 -4.49
N ILE A 371 24.36 5.56 -4.78
CA ILE A 371 23.47 6.35 -3.91
C ILE A 371 23.34 5.78 -2.51
N PRO A 372 23.13 4.46 -2.29
CA PRO A 372 22.95 3.93 -0.94
C PRO A 372 24.15 4.18 -0.03
N ILE A 373 25.35 4.04 -0.56
CA ILE A 373 26.58 4.14 0.22
C ILE A 373 27.15 5.56 0.24
N LYS A 374 27.23 6.23 -0.91
CA LYS A 374 27.86 7.55 -1.01
C LYS A 374 26.96 8.68 -0.50
N TYR A 375 25.65 8.54 -0.58
CA TYR A 375 24.69 9.58 -0.21
C TYR A 375 23.84 9.18 1.01
N ASN A 376 23.06 8.10 0.90
CA ASN A 376 22.08 7.75 1.94
C ASN A 376 22.72 7.35 3.27
N LEU A 377 23.78 6.56 3.23
CA LEU A 377 24.46 6.08 4.45
C LEU A 377 25.02 7.26 5.28
N PRO A 378 25.80 8.20 4.73
CA PRO A 378 26.33 9.32 5.50
C PRO A 378 25.23 10.30 5.96
N MET A 379 24.17 10.53 5.17
CA MET A 379 23.15 11.54 5.46
C MET A 379 22.01 11.00 6.34
N PHE A 380 21.55 9.79 6.09
CA PHE A 380 20.33 9.21 6.66
C PHE A 380 20.53 7.83 7.30
N ASP A 381 21.80 7.33 7.36
CA ASP A 381 22.14 6.01 7.86
C ASP A 381 21.50 4.87 7.06
N GLU A 382 21.37 5.03 5.75
CA GLU A 382 20.69 4.16 4.79
C GLU A 382 19.37 3.60 5.33
N PRO A 383 18.28 4.36 5.23
CA PRO A 383 17.01 4.04 5.90
C PRO A 383 16.34 2.78 5.36
N ALA A 384 16.76 2.27 4.17
CA ALA A 384 16.20 1.04 3.62
C ALA A 384 16.39 -0.17 4.54
N GLN A 385 17.45 -0.19 5.33
CA GLN A 385 17.69 -1.22 6.33
C GLN A 385 16.58 -1.30 7.38
N ARG A 386 15.82 -0.21 7.57
CA ARG A 386 14.79 -0.05 8.61
C ARG A 386 13.38 0.00 8.07
N TYR A 387 13.13 0.76 7.00
CA TYR A 387 11.78 0.84 6.45
C TYR A 387 11.33 -0.47 5.78
N CYS A 388 12.29 -1.30 5.32
CA CYS A 388 11.96 -2.60 4.77
C CYS A 388 11.50 -3.56 5.89
N PRO A 389 10.24 -4.05 5.85
CA PRO A 389 9.72 -4.93 6.89
C PRO A 389 10.16 -6.38 6.72
N ALA A 390 11.02 -6.66 5.73
CA ALA A 390 11.39 -8.01 5.34
C ALA A 390 12.91 -8.26 5.31
N GLY A 391 13.74 -7.27 5.70
CA GLY A 391 15.19 -7.44 5.71
C GLY A 391 15.80 -7.66 4.32
N VAL A 392 15.24 -6.97 3.31
CA VAL A 392 15.74 -7.04 1.93
C VAL A 392 17.05 -6.26 1.79
N TYR A 393 17.17 -5.14 2.48
CA TYR A 393 18.29 -4.21 2.32
C TYR A 393 19.20 -4.23 3.56
N GLU A 394 20.49 -4.36 3.31
CA GLU A 394 21.52 -4.38 4.36
C GLU A 394 22.75 -3.59 3.91
N VAL A 395 23.41 -2.95 4.86
CA VAL A 395 24.77 -2.41 4.68
C VAL A 395 25.73 -3.31 5.42
N LEU A 396 26.55 -4.02 4.68
CA LEU A 396 27.60 -4.89 5.21
C LEU A 396 28.93 -4.14 5.23
N ILE A 397 29.81 -4.50 6.18
CA ILE A 397 31.18 -3.99 6.20
C ILE A 397 32.10 -5.12 5.72
N GLU A 398 32.64 -4.98 4.52
CA GLU A 398 33.61 -5.91 3.95
C GLU A 398 34.97 -5.21 3.84
N ASN A 399 35.99 -5.71 4.53
CA ASN A 399 37.33 -5.10 4.54
C ASN A 399 37.32 -3.58 4.84
N ASP A 400 36.62 -3.19 5.90
CA ASP A 400 36.43 -1.80 6.34
C ASP A 400 35.71 -0.90 5.33
N THR A 401 35.09 -1.48 4.27
CA THR A 401 34.34 -0.75 3.25
C THR A 401 32.86 -1.12 3.34
N PRO A 402 31.96 -0.13 3.41
CA PRO A 402 30.53 -0.40 3.40
C PRO A 402 30.07 -0.83 2.01
N LYS A 403 29.25 -1.88 1.96
CA LYS A 403 28.64 -2.44 0.76
C LYS A 403 27.14 -2.58 0.95
N PHE A 404 26.36 -2.13 -0.01
CA PHE A 404 24.91 -2.29 -0.01
C PHE A 404 24.53 -3.65 -0.61
N GLN A 405 23.73 -4.41 0.12
CA GLN A 405 23.26 -5.72 -0.29
C GLN A 405 21.75 -5.74 -0.41
N ILE A 406 21.25 -6.38 -1.48
CA ILE A 406 19.81 -6.59 -1.74
C ILE A 406 19.52 -8.08 -1.68
N ASN A 407 18.80 -8.51 -0.64
CA ASN A 407 18.31 -9.87 -0.46
C ASN A 407 16.91 -9.99 -1.06
N ALA A 408 16.81 -9.98 -2.39
CA ALA A 408 15.52 -9.93 -3.12
C ALA A 408 14.57 -11.08 -2.76
N GLN A 409 15.10 -12.24 -2.38
CA GLN A 409 14.35 -13.42 -1.94
C GLN A 409 13.46 -13.13 -0.70
N ASN A 410 13.86 -12.19 0.15
CA ASN A 410 13.10 -11.82 1.34
C ASN A 410 11.91 -10.89 1.04
N CYS A 411 11.79 -10.38 -0.19
CA CYS A 411 10.80 -9.37 -0.53
C CYS A 411 9.37 -9.90 -0.38
N VAL A 412 8.56 -9.20 0.42
CA VAL A 412 7.12 -9.48 0.61
C VAL A 412 6.23 -8.57 -0.24
N HIS A 413 6.78 -7.91 -1.25
CA HIS A 413 6.11 -7.00 -2.18
C HIS A 413 5.25 -5.91 -1.50
N CYS A 414 5.73 -5.38 -0.37
CA CYS A 414 5.01 -4.33 0.36
C CYS A 414 4.99 -2.97 -0.34
N LYS A 415 5.84 -2.77 -1.34
CA LYS A 415 6.03 -1.53 -2.13
C LYS A 415 6.60 -0.33 -1.35
N THR A 416 7.02 -0.49 -0.10
CA THR A 416 7.55 0.63 0.69
C THR A 416 8.79 1.27 0.07
N CYS A 417 9.70 0.48 -0.48
CA CYS A 417 10.91 0.97 -1.13
C CYS A 417 10.66 1.84 -2.38
N LEU A 418 9.50 1.69 -3.01
CA LEU A 418 9.08 2.50 -4.14
C LEU A 418 8.42 3.83 -3.72
N LEU A 419 8.04 3.97 -2.45
CA LEU A 419 7.28 5.08 -1.90
C LEU A 419 8.09 5.93 -0.93
N TYR A 420 8.85 5.26 -0.07
CA TYR A 420 9.68 5.88 0.95
C TYR A 420 11.13 5.75 0.55
N THR A 421 11.55 6.70 -0.24
CA THR A 421 12.95 6.85 -0.62
C THR A 421 13.52 8.05 0.12
N SER A 422 14.84 8.05 0.39
CA SER A 422 15.53 9.27 0.77
C SER A 422 15.33 10.32 -0.33
N PRO A 423 15.62 11.63 -0.06
CA PRO A 423 15.49 12.69 -1.07
C PRO A 423 16.31 12.48 -2.35
N SER A 424 17.15 11.45 -2.41
CA SER A 424 17.79 11.06 -3.65
C SER A 424 16.84 10.23 -4.52
N PRO A 425 16.80 10.44 -5.83
CA PRO A 425 15.95 9.68 -6.72
C PRO A 425 16.34 8.21 -6.71
N ARG A 426 15.57 7.39 -5.98
CA ARG A 426 15.53 5.96 -6.21
C ARG A 426 14.50 5.66 -7.27
N ASP A 427 14.78 4.65 -8.05
CA ASP A 427 13.96 4.27 -9.17
C ASP A 427 12.48 4.19 -8.82
N SER A 428 11.75 5.10 -9.41
CA SER A 428 10.31 4.99 -9.61
C SER A 428 9.97 4.30 -10.94
N ASP A 429 10.97 3.85 -11.69
CA ASP A 429 10.86 3.41 -13.08
C ASP A 429 11.27 1.92 -13.25
N SER A 430 10.77 1.03 -12.38
CA SER A 430 10.83 -0.42 -12.63
C SER A 430 9.48 -1.07 -12.39
#